data_6900f16a12e4a161e87092566b1b590e
#
_entry.id   6900f16a12e4a161e87092566b1b590e
#
_cell.length_a   1.000
_cell.length_b   1.000
_cell.length_c   1.000
_cell.angle_alpha   90.00
_cell.angle_beta   90.00
_cell.angle_gamma   90.00
#
_symmetry.space_group_name_H-M   'P 1'
#
loop_
_entity.id
_entity.type
_entity.pdbx_description
1 polymer ?
#
loop_
_entity_poly.entity_id
_entity_poly.type
_entity_poly.pdbx_seq_one_letter_code
_entity_poly.pdbx_strand_id
1 'polypeptide(L)'
;FPNYFVGSNSDLPISGGSILTHNHYQGGRHCFAMDQAPIEGQLVFEGFESVSAGIVKWPMSVIRLNSDDKPALLSLAAKILEKWRSYSDDSVQIKAETDGTPHHTITPIARKRGELYELDLVLRDNQTSEEFPDGIYHPHPDNLEFHPKIV
;
A
#
# COMPACT_ATOMS: atom_id res chain seq x y z
N PHE A 1 -2.43 -22.16 0.05
CA PHE A 1 -3.84 -21.92 -0.31
C PHE A 1 -3.90 -21.05 -1.57
N PRO A 2 -4.00 -21.67 -2.78
CA PRO A 2 -4.20 -20.90 -4.00
C PRO A 2 -5.52 -20.12 -3.91
N ASN A 3 -5.56 -18.94 -4.51
CA ASN A 3 -6.72 -18.03 -4.51
C ASN A 3 -7.11 -17.43 -3.14
N TYR A 4 -6.21 -17.45 -2.17
CA TYR A 4 -6.37 -16.72 -0.92
C TYR A 4 -5.46 -15.50 -0.91
N PHE A 5 -5.94 -14.43 -0.28
CA PHE A 5 -5.12 -13.27 0.08
C PHE A 5 -4.88 -13.26 1.59
N VAL A 6 -3.84 -12.56 2.00
CA VAL A 6 -3.59 -12.15 3.39
C VAL A 6 -3.11 -10.70 3.35
N GLY A 7 -3.79 -9.85 4.09
CA GLY A 7 -3.39 -8.45 4.29
C GLY A 7 -3.21 -8.13 5.76
N SER A 8 -2.42 -7.14 6.08
CA SER A 8 -2.34 -6.57 7.42
C SER A 8 -2.86 -5.14 7.42
N ASN A 9 -3.28 -4.66 8.58
CA ASN A 9 -3.53 -3.24 8.78
C ASN A 9 -2.22 -2.46 8.77
N SER A 10 -2.32 -1.15 8.55
CA SER A 10 -1.21 -0.23 8.74
C SER A 10 -0.84 -0.12 10.22
N ASP A 11 0.40 0.26 10.50
CA ASP A 11 0.95 0.46 11.84
C ASP A 11 0.88 1.91 12.34
N LEU A 12 0.20 2.79 11.60
CA LEU A 12 -0.05 4.19 11.97
C LEU A 12 -1.56 4.48 12.07
N PRO A 13 -1.96 5.42 12.95
CA PRO A 13 -3.36 5.86 13.06
C PRO A 13 -3.81 6.60 11.78
N ILE A 14 -5.13 6.75 11.61
CA ILE A 14 -5.77 7.50 10.49
C ILE A 14 -5.43 6.93 9.09
N SER A 15 -4.85 5.75 9.01
CA SER A 15 -4.51 5.09 7.75
C SER A 15 -5.53 4.02 7.32
N GLY A 16 -6.78 4.15 7.76
CA GLY A 16 -7.87 3.23 7.46
C GLY A 16 -7.86 1.96 8.30
N GLY A 17 -8.73 1.89 9.32
CA GLY A 17 -8.99 0.69 10.11
C GLY A 17 -7.82 0.15 10.91
N SER A 18 -6.91 1.02 11.35
CA SER A 18 -5.71 0.62 12.08
C SER A 18 -6.05 0.08 13.47
N ILE A 19 -5.56 -1.11 13.79
CA ILE A 19 -5.57 -1.67 15.13
C ILE A 19 -4.13 -1.63 15.63
N LEU A 20 -3.81 -0.67 16.51
CA LEU A 20 -2.44 -0.39 16.93
C LEU A 20 -1.99 -1.21 18.14
N THR A 21 -2.92 -1.90 18.81
CA THR A 21 -2.64 -2.63 20.05
C THR A 21 -2.05 -4.02 19.83
N HIS A 22 -2.19 -4.57 18.64
CA HIS A 22 -1.65 -5.88 18.24
C HIS A 22 -1.54 -6.00 16.73
N ASN A 23 -0.74 -6.97 16.27
CA ASN A 23 -0.69 -7.32 14.85
C ASN A 23 -2.04 -7.89 14.41
N HIS A 24 -2.64 -7.30 13.38
CA HIS A 24 -3.93 -7.70 12.85
C HIS A 24 -3.81 -8.09 11.38
N TYR A 25 -4.27 -9.28 11.07
CA TYR A 25 -4.25 -9.83 9.70
C TYR A 25 -5.66 -10.22 9.29
N GLN A 26 -5.97 -9.96 8.03
CA GLN A 26 -7.20 -10.38 7.39
C GLN A 26 -6.86 -11.25 6.19
N GLY A 27 -7.59 -12.32 6.01
CA GLY A 27 -7.36 -13.22 4.89
C GLY A 27 -8.61 -13.98 4.52
N GLY A 28 -8.67 -14.39 3.25
CA GLY A 28 -9.81 -15.14 2.76
C GLY A 28 -9.71 -15.46 1.27
N ARG A 29 -10.70 -16.17 0.78
CA ARG A 29 -10.87 -16.48 -0.63
C ARG A 29 -11.76 -15.41 -1.27
N HIS A 30 -11.17 -14.29 -1.64
CA HIS A 30 -11.87 -13.21 -2.33
C HIS A 30 -10.96 -12.60 -3.38
N CYS A 31 -11.51 -12.19 -4.50
CA CYS A 31 -10.81 -11.46 -5.55
C CYS A 31 -11.32 -10.02 -5.54
N PHE A 32 -10.49 -9.11 -5.06
CA PHE A 32 -10.81 -7.67 -5.06
C PHE A 32 -10.68 -7.09 -6.47
N ALA A 33 -11.39 -6.00 -6.73
CA ALA A 33 -11.26 -5.27 -8.00
C ALA A 33 -9.80 -4.84 -8.25
N MET A 34 -9.06 -4.44 -7.21
CA MET A 34 -7.64 -4.11 -7.30
C MET A 34 -6.78 -5.28 -7.80
N ASP A 35 -7.14 -6.55 -7.48
CA ASP A 35 -6.39 -7.73 -7.96
C ASP A 35 -6.39 -7.84 -9.47
N GLN A 36 -7.46 -7.36 -10.12
CA GLN A 36 -7.66 -7.37 -11.56
C GLN A 36 -7.18 -6.09 -12.24
N ALA A 37 -6.80 -5.07 -11.46
CA ALA A 37 -6.35 -3.80 -12.00
C ALA A 37 -5.02 -3.96 -12.75
N PRO A 38 -4.88 -3.38 -13.96
CA PRO A 38 -3.67 -3.49 -14.75
C PRO A 38 -2.52 -2.66 -14.16
N ILE A 39 -1.30 -3.01 -14.58
CA ILE A 39 -0.12 -2.18 -14.34
C ILE A 39 -0.12 -1.05 -15.37
N GLU A 40 -0.03 0.20 -14.91
CA GLU A 40 0.08 1.39 -15.76
C GLU A 40 1.51 1.92 -15.91
N GLY A 41 2.42 1.55 -15.00
CA GLY A 41 3.83 1.93 -15.03
C GLY A 41 4.72 0.80 -14.55
N GLN A 42 5.72 0.42 -15.36
CA GLN A 42 6.71 -0.56 -14.96
C GLN A 42 7.80 0.12 -14.12
N LEU A 43 8.25 -0.57 -13.08
CA LEU A 43 9.34 -0.14 -12.20
C LEU A 43 10.49 -1.14 -12.30
N VAL A 44 11.72 -0.63 -12.31
CA VAL A 44 12.94 -1.46 -12.28
C VAL A 44 13.76 -1.05 -11.07
N PHE A 45 14.13 -2.05 -10.27
CA PHE A 45 14.95 -1.85 -9.08
C PHE A 45 16.28 -2.59 -9.26
N GLU A 46 17.38 -1.84 -9.29
CA GLU A 46 18.72 -2.40 -9.38
C GLU A 46 19.02 -3.36 -8.23
N GLY A 47 19.55 -4.54 -8.58
CA GLY A 47 19.81 -5.62 -7.64
C GLY A 47 18.58 -6.46 -7.26
N PHE A 48 17.43 -6.26 -7.95
CA PHE A 48 16.20 -7.02 -7.77
C PHE A 48 15.61 -7.49 -9.10
N GLU A 49 16.45 -7.91 -10.03
CA GLU A 49 16.08 -8.29 -11.39
C GLU A 49 15.14 -9.52 -11.43
N SER A 50 15.13 -10.32 -10.34
CA SER A 50 14.19 -11.44 -10.16
C SER A 50 12.78 -10.99 -9.71
N VAL A 51 12.58 -9.70 -9.39
CA VAL A 51 11.29 -9.17 -8.94
C VAL A 51 10.71 -8.25 -10.02
N SER A 52 9.60 -8.65 -10.61
CA SER A 52 8.79 -7.77 -11.44
C SER A 52 8.05 -6.77 -10.56
N ALA A 53 8.10 -5.49 -10.91
CA ALA A 53 7.47 -4.43 -10.14
C ALA A 53 6.73 -3.44 -11.04
N GLY A 54 5.62 -2.89 -10.56
CA GLY A 54 4.87 -1.89 -11.31
C GLY A 54 3.84 -1.13 -10.48
N ILE A 55 3.43 0.01 -11.00
CA ILE A 55 2.37 0.85 -10.44
C ILE A 55 1.02 0.29 -10.91
N VAL A 56 0.14 -0.01 -9.98
CA VAL A 56 -1.21 -0.50 -10.27
C VAL A 56 -2.10 0.69 -10.66
N LYS A 57 -2.86 0.55 -11.74
CA LYS A 57 -3.89 1.52 -12.11
C LYS A 57 -5.06 1.46 -11.13
N TRP A 58 -4.94 2.17 -10.04
CA TRP A 58 -5.87 2.19 -8.92
C TRP A 58 -5.98 3.59 -8.32
N PRO A 59 -7.10 4.01 -7.72
CA PRO A 59 -7.23 5.33 -7.11
C PRO A 59 -6.21 5.62 -6.00
N MET A 60 -5.74 4.57 -5.30
CA MET A 60 -4.67 4.68 -4.31
C MET A 60 -3.33 4.36 -4.94
N SER A 61 -2.24 4.88 -4.39
CA SER A 61 -0.88 4.56 -4.82
C SER A 61 -0.51 3.14 -4.39
N VAL A 62 -0.40 2.23 -5.35
CA VAL A 62 -0.09 0.82 -5.11
C VAL A 62 1.09 0.38 -5.96
N ILE A 63 2.10 -0.19 -5.33
CA ILE A 63 3.21 -0.88 -6.00
C ILE A 63 2.96 -2.39 -5.90
N ARG A 64 2.83 -3.05 -7.05
CA ARG A 64 2.71 -4.51 -7.14
C ARG A 64 4.07 -5.13 -7.42
N LEU A 65 4.44 -6.12 -6.61
CA LEU A 65 5.64 -6.92 -6.77
C LEU A 65 5.27 -8.37 -7.05
N ASN A 66 5.99 -9.00 -8.00
CA ASN A 66 5.79 -10.41 -8.33
C ASN A 66 7.15 -11.11 -8.45
N SER A 67 7.31 -12.28 -7.83
CA SER A 67 8.50 -13.12 -7.96
C SER A 67 8.22 -14.55 -7.50
N ASP A 68 8.98 -15.51 -8.00
CA ASP A 68 9.12 -16.84 -7.41
C ASP A 68 10.18 -16.87 -6.29
N ASP A 69 11.09 -15.87 -6.27
CA ASP A 69 12.06 -15.63 -5.21
C ASP A 69 11.43 -14.82 -4.06
N LYS A 70 10.85 -15.54 -3.10
CA LYS A 70 10.23 -14.93 -1.92
C LYS A 70 11.20 -14.07 -1.09
N PRO A 71 12.45 -14.48 -0.79
CA PRO A 71 13.44 -13.64 -0.11
C PRO A 71 13.70 -12.31 -0.83
N ALA A 72 13.92 -12.32 -2.13
CA ALA A 72 14.15 -11.10 -2.92
C ALA A 72 12.92 -10.18 -2.89
N LEU A 73 11.71 -10.73 -3.05
CA LEU A 73 10.45 -9.99 -2.99
C LEU A 73 10.26 -9.29 -1.64
N LEU A 74 10.50 -9.99 -0.52
CA LEU A 74 10.39 -9.41 0.82
C LEU A 74 11.47 -8.36 1.09
N SER A 75 12.69 -8.58 0.62
CA SER A 75 13.80 -7.62 0.75
C SER A 75 13.51 -6.32 0.00
N LEU A 76 12.97 -6.41 -1.23
CA LEU A 76 12.55 -5.23 -1.99
C LEU A 76 11.39 -4.50 -1.31
N ALA A 77 10.39 -5.24 -0.82
CA ALA A 77 9.26 -4.63 -0.10
C ALA A 77 9.71 -3.86 1.14
N ALA A 78 10.66 -4.41 1.90
CA ALA A 78 11.24 -3.73 3.07
C ALA A 78 11.97 -2.44 2.69
N LYS A 79 12.76 -2.46 1.59
CA LYS A 79 13.43 -1.26 1.08
C LYS A 79 12.43 -0.19 0.62
N ILE A 80 11.34 -0.59 -0.05
CA ILE A 80 10.29 0.35 -0.47
C ILE A 80 9.65 1.01 0.75
N LEU A 81 9.31 0.23 1.78
CA LEU A 81 8.76 0.76 3.03
C LEU A 81 9.71 1.74 3.71
N GLU A 82 11.00 1.38 3.83
CA GLU A 82 12.02 2.25 4.43
C GLU A 82 12.13 3.58 3.68
N LYS A 83 12.18 3.53 2.34
CA LYS A 83 12.23 4.73 1.50
C LYS A 83 10.96 5.56 1.61
N TRP A 84 9.79 4.92 1.62
CA TRP A 84 8.52 5.62 1.79
C TRP A 84 8.45 6.33 3.15
N ARG A 85 8.86 5.67 4.23
CA ARG A 85 8.88 6.26 5.58
C ARG A 85 9.75 7.51 5.71
N SER A 86 10.77 7.65 4.88
CA SER A 86 11.68 8.80 4.89
C SER A 86 11.44 9.79 3.73
N TYR A 87 10.42 9.55 2.90
CA TYR A 87 10.17 10.37 1.73
C TYR A 87 9.42 11.65 2.09
N SER A 88 9.88 12.79 1.54
CA SER A 88 9.16 14.06 1.59
C SER A 88 9.24 14.74 0.23
N ASP A 89 8.16 15.40 -0.16
CA ASP A 89 8.06 16.19 -1.38
C ASP A 89 7.15 17.40 -1.14
N ASP A 90 7.75 18.54 -0.93
CA ASP A 90 7.04 19.79 -0.64
C ASP A 90 6.17 20.26 -1.82
N SER A 91 6.50 19.86 -3.06
CA SER A 91 5.74 20.25 -4.25
C SER A 91 4.31 19.68 -4.26
N VAL A 92 4.10 18.58 -3.58
CA VAL A 92 2.81 17.89 -3.41
C VAL A 92 2.40 17.76 -1.95
N GLN A 93 3.05 18.52 -1.05
CA GLN A 93 2.75 18.56 0.38
C GLN A 93 2.90 17.22 1.12
N ILE A 94 3.72 16.30 0.59
CA ILE A 94 4.04 15.04 1.25
C ILE A 94 5.19 15.27 2.24
N LYS A 95 4.95 14.89 3.51
CA LYS A 95 5.94 14.98 4.60
C LYS A 95 6.12 13.63 5.26
N ALA A 96 7.36 13.20 5.44
CA ALA A 96 7.68 11.97 6.16
C ALA A 96 7.23 12.04 7.63
N GLU A 97 7.36 13.24 8.25
CA GLU A 97 7.01 13.47 9.64
C GLU A 97 6.64 14.94 9.90
N THR A 98 5.93 15.19 10.98
CA THR A 98 5.69 16.52 11.55
C THR A 98 5.93 16.47 13.06
N ASP A 99 6.85 17.30 13.55
CA ASP A 99 7.22 17.36 14.98
C ASP A 99 7.57 15.97 15.56
N GLY A 100 8.27 15.13 14.78
CA GLY A 100 8.65 13.77 15.15
C GLY A 100 7.53 12.72 15.04
N THR A 101 6.36 13.09 14.55
CA THR A 101 5.25 12.17 14.30
C THR A 101 5.33 11.65 12.87
N PRO A 102 5.54 10.34 12.64
CA PRO A 102 5.63 9.77 11.30
C PRO A 102 4.27 9.74 10.60
N HIS A 103 4.29 9.92 9.27
CA HIS A 103 3.10 9.95 8.44
C HIS A 103 2.95 8.77 7.50
N HIS A 104 4.04 8.10 7.15
CA HIS A 104 4.06 7.11 6.09
C HIS A 104 4.12 5.68 6.58
N THR A 105 3.27 4.85 6.02
CA THR A 105 3.25 3.41 6.22
C THR A 105 2.75 2.70 4.95
N ILE A 106 2.64 1.39 5.00
CA ILE A 106 2.01 0.58 3.96
C ILE A 106 0.91 -0.31 4.53
N THR A 107 -0.05 -0.65 3.67
CA THR A 107 -0.95 -1.78 3.88
C THR A 107 -0.53 -2.87 2.89
N PRO A 108 0.17 -3.93 3.33
CA PRO A 108 0.59 -5.01 2.44
C PRO A 108 -0.53 -6.01 2.24
N ILE A 109 -0.70 -6.47 0.98
CA ILE A 109 -1.65 -7.52 0.62
C ILE A 109 -0.90 -8.57 -0.19
N ALA A 110 -0.79 -9.76 0.37
CA ALA A 110 -0.05 -10.88 -0.22
C ALA A 110 -1.01 -11.93 -0.79
N ARG A 111 -0.63 -12.53 -1.93
CA ARG A 111 -1.33 -13.67 -2.55
C ARG A 111 -0.40 -14.48 -3.43
N LYS A 112 -0.91 -15.60 -3.90
CA LYS A 112 -0.30 -16.38 -4.98
C LYS A 112 -1.01 -16.05 -6.29
N ARG A 113 -0.23 -15.85 -7.37
CA ARG A 113 -0.72 -15.74 -8.72
C ARG A 113 -0.03 -16.80 -9.59
N GLY A 114 -0.67 -17.95 -9.73
CA GLY A 114 -0.01 -19.15 -10.23
C GLY A 114 1.13 -19.57 -9.31
N GLU A 115 2.34 -19.73 -9.85
CA GLU A 115 3.53 -20.09 -9.07
C GLU A 115 4.19 -18.88 -8.40
N LEU A 116 3.88 -17.65 -8.82
CA LEU A 116 4.49 -16.45 -8.28
C LEU A 116 3.88 -16.02 -6.95
N TYR A 117 4.70 -15.50 -6.05
CA TYR A 117 4.28 -14.68 -4.95
C TYR A 117 3.98 -13.29 -5.47
N GLU A 118 2.83 -12.75 -5.11
CA GLU A 118 2.43 -11.38 -5.42
C GLU A 118 2.20 -10.60 -4.13
N LEU A 119 2.72 -9.38 -4.09
CA LEU A 119 2.60 -8.48 -2.95
C LEU A 119 2.23 -7.09 -3.45
N ASP A 120 1.03 -6.63 -3.09
CA ASP A 120 0.63 -5.24 -3.27
C ASP A 120 1.02 -4.44 -2.04
N LEU A 121 1.77 -3.38 -2.25
CA LEU A 121 2.17 -2.40 -1.24
C LEU A 121 1.31 -1.15 -1.44
N VAL A 122 0.25 -1.01 -0.67
CA VAL A 122 -0.58 0.19 -0.68
C VAL A 122 0.11 1.25 0.16
N LEU A 123 0.61 2.31 -0.47
CA LEU A 123 1.25 3.43 0.22
C LEU A 123 0.20 4.24 0.97
N ARG A 124 0.44 4.46 2.25
CA ARG A 124 -0.48 5.17 3.14
C ARG A 124 0.19 6.40 3.71
N ASP A 125 -0.59 7.47 3.82
CA ASP A 125 -0.22 8.72 4.47
C ASP A 125 -1.33 9.10 5.45
N ASN A 126 -0.96 9.56 6.66
CA ASN A 126 -1.92 9.95 7.69
C ASN A 126 -1.86 11.45 8.02
N GLN A 127 -1.25 12.26 7.16
CA GLN A 127 -1.21 13.71 7.35
C GLN A 127 -2.63 14.27 7.41
N THR A 128 -2.84 15.20 8.33
CA THR A 128 -4.09 15.92 8.51
C THR A 128 -3.87 17.42 8.39
N SER A 129 -4.93 18.16 8.15
CA SER A 129 -4.94 19.62 8.22
C SER A 129 -6.25 20.09 8.91
N GLU A 130 -6.36 21.39 9.19
CA GLU A 130 -7.61 21.97 9.71
C GLU A 130 -8.77 21.75 8.73
N GLU A 131 -8.49 21.80 7.42
CA GLU A 131 -9.49 21.57 6.37
C GLU A 131 -9.82 20.08 6.20
N PHE A 132 -8.84 19.18 6.42
CA PHE A 132 -8.97 17.73 6.23
C PHE A 132 -8.53 16.96 7.50
N PRO A 133 -9.34 17.00 8.57
CA PRO A 133 -9.00 16.37 9.85
C PRO A 133 -8.95 14.83 9.78
N ASP A 134 -9.63 14.22 8.80
CA ASP A 134 -9.66 12.77 8.57
C ASP A 134 -8.55 12.29 7.64
N GLY A 135 -7.68 13.18 7.19
CA GLY A 135 -6.52 12.89 6.32
C GLY A 135 -6.56 13.66 5.01
N ILE A 136 -5.44 14.29 4.65
CA ILE A 136 -5.30 15.07 3.40
C ILE A 136 -5.50 14.17 2.17
N TYR A 137 -4.99 12.94 2.23
CA TYR A 137 -5.05 11.95 1.14
C TYR A 137 -6.15 10.90 1.34
N HIS A 138 -7.04 11.12 2.31
CA HIS A 138 -8.22 10.29 2.51
C HIS A 138 -9.35 10.76 1.57
N PRO A 139 -10.23 9.87 1.06
CA PRO A 139 -11.40 10.30 0.31
C PRO A 139 -12.25 11.26 1.12
N HIS A 140 -12.53 12.44 0.55
CA HIS A 140 -13.32 13.48 1.21
C HIS A 140 -14.82 13.27 0.98
N PRO A 141 -15.72 13.78 1.87
CA PRO A 141 -17.17 13.63 1.75
C PRO A 141 -17.74 14.07 0.40
N ASP A 142 -17.14 15.09 -0.21
CA ASP A 142 -17.55 15.59 -1.53
C ASP A 142 -17.26 14.60 -2.68
N ASN A 143 -16.43 13.59 -2.43
CA ASN A 143 -16.11 12.52 -3.35
C ASN A 143 -16.88 11.23 -3.08
N LEU A 144 -18.00 11.29 -2.37
CA LEU A 144 -18.83 10.15 -1.96
C LEU A 144 -19.36 9.31 -3.13
N GLU A 145 -19.30 9.80 -4.36
CA GLU A 145 -19.62 9.00 -5.55
C GLU A 145 -18.70 7.78 -5.72
N PHE A 146 -17.52 7.79 -5.11
CA PHE A 146 -16.59 6.67 -5.10
C PHE A 146 -16.82 5.68 -3.96
N HIS A 147 -17.53 6.07 -2.89
CA HIS A 147 -17.72 5.26 -1.68
C HIS A 147 -18.78 4.15 -1.77
N PRO A 148 -19.92 4.29 -2.45
CA PRO A 148 -20.94 3.25 -2.45
C PRO A 148 -20.50 1.94 -3.12
N LYS A 149 -19.32 1.93 -3.76
CA LYS A 149 -18.79 0.77 -4.50
C LYS A 149 -17.64 0.06 -3.79
N ILE A 150 -17.22 0.58 -2.64
CA ILE A 150 -16.05 0.07 -1.88
C ILE A 150 -16.50 -0.61 -0.57
N VAL A 151 -17.78 -0.54 -0.24
CA VAL A 151 -18.37 -1.24 0.91
C VAL A 151 -18.89 -2.61 0.50
#